data_5fda176e5740506bec35408731002723
#
_entry.id   5fda176e5740506bec35408731002723
#
_cell.length_a   1.000
_cell.length_b   1.000
_cell.length_c   1.000
_cell.angle_alpha   90.00
_cell.angle_beta   90.00
_cell.angle_gamma   90.00
#
_symmetry.space_group_name_H-M   'P 1'
#
loop_
_entity.id
_entity.type
_entity.pdbx_description
1 polymer ?
#
loop_
_entity_poly.entity_id
_entity_poly.type
_entity_poly.pdbx_seq_one_letter_code
_entity_poly.pdbx_strand_id
1 'polypeptide(L)'
;MKKIVVCFVALMAFIACSEQKPFTYRGLSFSMPASQLVDSLLARGFLIDSATSDSGSQYQLYKAGVPYRVLVAYENDQLRAIQENYHLSTNDSTRRLWQELRDGLEKDLDAWPNCPILKADHRKADFETDGGFVSVILENTYKPTLMVLYQVKKEKKQ
;
A
#
# COMPACT_ATOMS: atom_id res chain seq x y z
N MET A 1 -1.87 70.67 -4.81
CA MET A 1 -0.93 69.55 -4.71
C MET A 1 -1.68 68.29 -4.20
N LYS A 2 -2.05 67.40 -5.12
CA LYS A 2 -2.79 66.17 -4.78
C LYS A 2 -1.80 65.06 -4.45
N LYS A 3 -1.82 64.55 -3.23
CA LYS A 3 -1.02 63.39 -2.79
C LYS A 3 -1.74 62.12 -3.26
N ILE A 4 -1.15 61.41 -4.22
CA ILE A 4 -1.58 60.09 -4.67
C ILE A 4 -1.04 59.09 -3.66
N VAL A 5 -1.94 58.48 -2.90
CA VAL A 5 -1.62 57.30 -2.03
C VAL A 5 -1.76 56.08 -2.92
N VAL A 6 -0.61 55.48 -3.26
CA VAL A 6 -0.58 54.19 -3.97
C VAL A 6 -0.72 53.10 -2.92
N CYS A 7 -1.91 52.50 -2.84
CA CYS A 7 -2.15 51.26 -2.10
C CYS A 7 -1.54 50.07 -2.85
N PHE A 8 -0.37 49.60 -2.37
CA PHE A 8 0.19 48.33 -2.78
C PHE A 8 -0.61 47.21 -2.09
N VAL A 9 -1.56 46.67 -2.77
CA VAL A 9 -2.23 45.42 -2.36
C VAL A 9 -1.26 44.29 -2.71
N ALA A 10 -0.51 43.82 -1.72
CA ALA A 10 0.27 42.61 -1.84
C ALA A 10 -0.69 41.42 -1.90
N LEU A 11 -0.90 40.93 -3.11
CA LEU A 11 -1.65 39.68 -3.36
C LEU A 11 -0.75 38.52 -2.87
N MET A 12 -0.91 38.14 -1.59
CA MET A 12 -0.35 36.90 -1.08
C MET A 12 -1.08 35.75 -1.78
N ALA A 13 -0.50 35.27 -2.86
CA ALA A 13 -0.87 33.98 -3.43
C ALA A 13 -0.46 32.91 -2.40
N PHE A 14 -1.41 32.49 -1.59
CA PHE A 14 -1.29 31.24 -0.84
C PHE A 14 -1.23 30.11 -1.87
N ILE A 15 -0.02 29.74 -2.25
CA ILE A 15 0.24 28.46 -2.89
C ILE A 15 -0.05 27.43 -1.80
N ALA A 16 -1.27 26.94 -1.75
CA ALA A 16 -1.61 25.75 -1.02
C ALA A 16 -0.84 24.61 -1.70
N CYS A 17 0.41 24.38 -1.27
CA CYS A 17 1.05 23.10 -1.48
C CYS A 17 0.14 22.09 -0.77
N SER A 18 -0.68 21.38 -1.53
CA SER A 18 -1.31 20.16 -1.04
C SER A 18 -0.15 19.22 -0.70
N GLU A 19 0.15 19.06 0.59
CA GLU A 19 1.10 18.06 1.04
C GLU A 19 0.59 16.72 0.54
N GLN A 20 1.24 16.20 -0.50
CA GLN A 20 0.94 14.85 -0.98
C GLN A 20 1.21 13.90 0.18
N LYS A 21 0.17 13.21 0.64
CA LYS A 21 0.32 12.21 1.70
C LYS A 21 1.31 11.16 1.21
N PRO A 22 2.38 10.87 1.95
CA PRO A 22 3.37 9.89 1.53
C PRO A 22 2.71 8.53 1.40
N PHE A 23 3.03 7.80 0.32
CA PHE A 23 2.58 6.43 0.15
C PHE A 23 3.29 5.54 1.16
N THR A 24 2.53 4.89 2.03
CA THR A 24 3.08 4.13 3.16
C THR A 24 2.48 2.74 3.26
N TYR A 25 3.26 1.83 3.82
CA TYR A 25 2.82 0.51 4.27
C TYR A 25 2.90 0.47 5.80
N ARG A 26 1.75 0.43 6.47
CA ARG A 26 1.67 0.41 7.94
C ARG A 26 2.52 1.49 8.61
N GLY A 27 2.53 2.70 8.04
CA GLY A 27 3.31 3.84 8.50
C GLY A 27 4.79 3.84 8.08
N LEU A 28 5.25 2.86 7.30
CA LEU A 28 6.58 2.82 6.70
C LEU A 28 6.51 3.39 5.29
N SER A 29 7.35 4.36 4.96
CA SER A 29 7.34 5.03 3.66
C SER A 29 7.88 4.12 2.56
N PHE A 30 7.24 4.14 1.39
CA PHE A 30 7.75 3.46 0.20
C PHE A 30 9.01 4.13 -0.40
N SER A 31 9.37 5.32 0.04
CA SER A 31 10.63 5.98 -0.37
C SER A 31 11.86 5.50 0.39
N MET A 32 11.67 4.69 1.47
CA MET A 32 12.81 4.13 2.20
C MET A 32 13.44 2.96 1.44
N PRO A 33 14.74 2.68 1.65
CA PRO A 33 15.38 1.46 1.14
C PRO A 33 14.65 0.20 1.60
N ALA A 34 14.64 -0.84 0.75
CA ALA A 34 13.98 -2.11 1.08
C ALA A 34 14.61 -2.79 2.30
N SER A 35 15.93 -2.72 2.42
CA SER A 35 16.67 -3.20 3.60
C SER A 35 16.18 -2.53 4.88
N GLN A 36 16.01 -1.21 4.90
CA GLN A 36 15.54 -0.47 6.06
C GLN A 36 14.07 -0.80 6.41
N LEU A 37 13.22 -1.04 5.39
CA LEU A 37 11.85 -1.48 5.62
C LEU A 37 11.84 -2.87 6.26
N VAL A 38 12.66 -3.79 5.77
CA VAL A 38 12.80 -5.14 6.33
C VAL A 38 13.27 -5.07 7.79
N ASP A 39 14.30 -4.28 8.10
CA ASP A 39 14.78 -4.06 9.47
C ASP A 39 13.68 -3.53 10.39
N SER A 40 12.86 -2.61 9.87
CA SER A 40 11.70 -2.06 10.61
C SER A 40 10.64 -3.12 10.89
N LEU A 41 10.41 -4.07 9.96
CA LEU A 41 9.51 -5.20 10.17
C LEU A 41 10.08 -6.21 11.17
N LEU A 42 11.39 -6.48 11.11
CA LEU A 42 12.08 -7.34 12.09
C LEU A 42 11.95 -6.75 13.50
N ALA A 43 12.14 -5.45 13.66
CA ALA A 43 11.95 -4.74 14.93
C ALA A 43 10.50 -4.86 15.47
N ARG A 44 9.51 -5.07 14.59
CA ARG A 44 8.11 -5.33 14.94
C ARG A 44 7.82 -6.81 15.21
N GLY A 45 8.83 -7.66 15.22
CA GLY A 45 8.75 -9.10 15.54
C GLY A 45 8.42 -10.01 14.36
N PHE A 46 8.59 -9.53 13.12
CA PHE A 46 8.60 -10.40 11.94
C PHE A 46 9.94 -11.13 11.86
N LEU A 47 9.94 -12.29 11.20
CA LEU A 47 11.10 -13.11 10.94
C LEU A 47 11.22 -13.33 9.43
N ILE A 48 12.45 -13.38 8.91
CA ILE A 48 12.69 -13.71 7.50
C ILE A 48 12.55 -15.21 7.31
N ASP A 49 11.78 -15.61 6.30
CA ASP A 49 11.74 -16.98 5.80
C ASP A 49 12.84 -17.15 4.75
N SER A 50 14.01 -17.62 5.18
CA SER A 50 15.18 -17.78 4.30
C SER A 50 15.00 -18.85 3.23
N ALA A 51 14.06 -19.79 3.43
CA ALA A 51 13.79 -20.84 2.45
C ALA A 51 13.03 -20.32 1.21
N THR A 52 12.28 -19.24 1.37
CA THR A 52 11.45 -18.67 0.31
C THR A 52 11.88 -17.25 -0.12
N SER A 53 12.85 -16.65 0.59
CA SER A 53 13.44 -15.35 0.22
C SER A 53 14.50 -15.53 -0.85
N ASP A 54 14.50 -14.59 -1.80
CA ASP A 54 15.58 -14.44 -2.79
C ASP A 54 16.33 -13.13 -2.49
N SER A 55 17.58 -13.26 -2.09
CA SER A 55 18.42 -12.12 -1.68
C SER A 55 18.66 -11.08 -2.76
N GLY A 56 18.31 -11.38 -4.02
CA GLY A 56 18.46 -10.46 -5.15
C GLY A 56 17.22 -9.61 -5.44
N SER A 57 16.03 -10.06 -5.04
CA SER A 57 14.77 -9.47 -5.51
C SER A 57 13.63 -9.42 -4.51
N GLN A 58 13.63 -10.28 -3.50
CA GLN A 58 12.50 -10.36 -2.57
C GLN A 58 12.86 -10.92 -1.18
N TYR A 59 12.16 -10.40 -0.16
CA TYR A 59 12.12 -11.00 1.17
C TYR A 59 10.73 -11.54 1.44
N GLN A 60 10.64 -12.74 2.02
CA GLN A 60 9.42 -13.23 2.64
C GLN A 60 9.56 -13.19 4.15
N LEU A 61 8.56 -12.60 4.80
CA LEU A 61 8.55 -12.46 6.26
C LEU A 61 7.26 -13.06 6.83
N TYR A 62 7.36 -13.59 8.03
CA TYR A 62 6.25 -14.12 8.80
C TYR A 62 6.34 -13.68 10.26
N LYS A 63 5.23 -13.72 10.97
CA LYS A 63 5.17 -13.45 12.40
C LYS A 63 4.20 -14.42 13.06
N ALA A 64 4.59 -15.00 14.20
CA ALA A 64 3.72 -15.89 14.96
C ALA A 64 2.46 -15.15 15.42
N GLY A 65 1.29 -15.81 15.32
CA GLY A 65 -0.01 -15.23 15.69
C GLY A 65 -0.62 -14.24 14.69
N VAL A 66 0.05 -14.02 13.56
CA VAL A 66 -0.47 -13.17 12.47
C VAL A 66 -0.90 -14.05 11.30
N PRO A 67 -2.14 -13.89 10.76
CA PRO A 67 -2.70 -14.80 9.75
C PRO A 67 -2.21 -14.51 8.32
N TYR A 68 -1.13 -13.76 8.15
CA TYR A 68 -0.57 -13.43 6.85
C TYR A 68 0.95 -13.46 6.84
N ARG A 69 1.50 -13.66 5.65
CA ARG A 69 2.92 -13.48 5.33
C ARG A 69 3.10 -12.19 4.53
N VAL A 70 4.24 -11.55 4.69
CA VAL A 70 4.61 -10.34 3.95
C VAL A 70 5.69 -10.68 2.94
N LEU A 71 5.45 -10.36 1.68
CA LEU A 71 6.45 -10.40 0.62
C LEU A 71 6.85 -8.96 0.30
N VAL A 72 8.14 -8.67 0.39
CA VAL A 72 8.74 -7.37 0.04
C VAL A 72 9.52 -7.57 -1.24
N ALA A 73 9.04 -7.01 -2.36
CA ALA A 73 9.72 -7.04 -3.64
C ALA A 73 10.50 -5.74 -3.86
N TYR A 74 11.76 -5.86 -4.31
CA TYR A 74 12.65 -4.72 -4.50
C TYR A 74 13.57 -4.93 -5.71
N GLU A 75 14.16 -3.83 -6.15
CA GLU A 75 15.17 -3.80 -7.20
C GLU A 75 16.20 -2.72 -6.85
N ASN A 76 17.49 -3.07 -6.78
CA ASN A 76 18.57 -2.16 -6.35
C ASN A 76 18.25 -1.46 -5.00
N ASP A 77 17.79 -2.23 -4.02
CA ASP A 77 17.32 -1.77 -2.69
C ASP A 77 16.15 -0.76 -2.73
N GLN A 78 15.52 -0.56 -3.88
CA GLN A 78 14.32 0.26 -4.00
C GLN A 78 13.07 -0.61 -3.93
N LEU A 79 12.13 -0.24 -3.09
CA LEU A 79 10.85 -0.93 -2.98
C LEU A 79 10.08 -0.86 -4.29
N ARG A 80 9.54 -1.99 -4.72
CA ARG A 80 8.65 -2.10 -5.88
C ARG A 80 7.23 -2.44 -5.48
N ALA A 81 7.11 -3.41 -4.58
CA ALA A 81 5.81 -3.84 -4.07
C ALA A 81 5.95 -4.46 -2.68
N ILE A 82 4.86 -4.41 -1.93
CA ILE A 82 4.69 -5.18 -0.70
C ILE A 82 3.37 -5.93 -0.84
N GLN A 83 3.38 -7.23 -0.53
CA GLN A 83 2.21 -8.08 -0.62
C GLN A 83 1.98 -8.79 0.72
N GLU A 84 0.77 -8.69 1.25
CA GLU A 84 0.32 -9.52 2.37
C GLU A 84 -0.48 -10.69 1.82
N ASN A 85 -0.06 -11.91 2.13
CA ASN A 85 -0.76 -13.14 1.74
C ASN A 85 -1.42 -13.73 2.98
N TYR A 86 -2.74 -13.74 3.01
CA TYR A 86 -3.55 -14.22 4.12
C TYR A 86 -3.84 -15.72 3.99
N HIS A 87 -3.70 -16.44 5.09
CA HIS A 87 -4.03 -17.85 5.19
C HIS A 87 -5.16 -18.02 6.21
N LEU A 88 -6.35 -18.28 5.70
CA LEU A 88 -7.56 -18.43 6.49
C LEU A 88 -8.16 -19.83 6.30
N SER A 89 -8.89 -20.30 7.30
CA SER A 89 -9.40 -21.67 7.33
C SER A 89 -10.69 -21.88 6.56
N THR A 90 -11.50 -20.83 6.35
CA THR A 90 -12.83 -20.93 5.73
C THR A 90 -13.08 -19.81 4.72
N ASN A 91 -13.96 -20.09 3.73
CA ASN A 91 -14.39 -19.10 2.75
C ASN A 91 -15.11 -17.92 3.40
N ASP A 92 -15.90 -18.15 4.43
CA ASP A 92 -16.66 -17.09 5.10
C ASP A 92 -15.76 -16.14 5.87
N SER A 93 -14.75 -16.66 6.58
CA SER A 93 -13.75 -15.81 7.25
C SER A 93 -12.94 -14.98 6.24
N THR A 94 -12.64 -15.56 5.09
CA THR A 94 -11.90 -14.88 4.01
C THR A 94 -12.73 -13.75 3.38
N ARG A 95 -14.03 -13.99 3.11
CA ARG A 95 -14.94 -12.96 2.59
C ARG A 95 -15.14 -11.81 3.56
N ARG A 96 -15.32 -12.12 4.85
CA ARG A 96 -15.46 -11.10 5.89
C ARG A 96 -14.20 -10.27 6.00
N LEU A 97 -13.02 -10.89 6.05
CA LEU A 97 -11.75 -10.17 6.13
C LEU A 97 -11.50 -9.33 4.87
N TRP A 98 -11.87 -9.81 3.67
CA TRP A 98 -11.79 -9.01 2.45
C TRP A 98 -12.59 -7.70 2.61
N GLN A 99 -13.79 -7.77 3.15
CA GLN A 99 -14.63 -6.60 3.37
C GLN A 99 -14.04 -5.66 4.42
N GLU A 100 -13.56 -6.19 5.54
CA GLU A 100 -12.90 -5.42 6.60
C GLU A 100 -11.64 -4.70 6.08
N LEU A 101 -10.82 -5.36 5.27
CA LEU A 101 -9.62 -4.76 4.68
C LEU A 101 -9.97 -3.68 3.65
N ARG A 102 -10.97 -3.92 2.79
CA ARG A 102 -11.45 -2.92 1.84
C ARG A 102 -11.94 -1.68 2.57
N ASP A 103 -12.83 -1.85 3.55
CA ASP A 103 -13.44 -0.73 4.27
C ASP A 103 -12.40 0.03 5.12
N GLY A 104 -11.43 -0.69 5.70
CA GLY A 104 -10.31 -0.09 6.41
C GLY A 104 -9.42 0.77 5.49
N LEU A 105 -9.06 0.24 4.32
CA LEU A 105 -8.24 0.97 3.34
C LEU A 105 -8.98 2.17 2.74
N GLU A 106 -10.30 2.07 2.47
CA GLU A 106 -11.11 3.18 2.01
C GLU A 106 -11.02 4.36 2.99
N LYS A 107 -11.11 4.07 4.29
CA LYS A 107 -10.99 5.07 5.35
C LYS A 107 -9.56 5.62 5.50
N ASP A 108 -8.56 4.74 5.50
CA ASP A 108 -7.16 5.12 5.75
C ASP A 108 -6.57 5.92 4.60
N LEU A 109 -6.95 5.57 3.37
CA LEU A 109 -6.48 6.24 2.16
C LEU A 109 -7.33 7.46 1.78
N ASP A 110 -8.52 7.61 2.38
CA ASP A 110 -9.52 8.62 2.01
C ASP A 110 -9.83 8.57 0.49
N ALA A 111 -9.99 7.34 -0.03
CA ALA A 111 -10.14 7.06 -1.45
C ALA A 111 -11.20 5.97 -1.69
N TRP A 112 -12.01 6.17 -2.74
CA TRP A 112 -13.00 5.17 -3.17
C TRP A 112 -12.34 4.09 -4.05
N PRO A 113 -12.59 2.80 -3.76
CA PRO A 113 -12.02 1.74 -4.56
C PRO A 113 -12.77 1.57 -5.89
N ASN A 114 -12.02 1.25 -6.95
CA ASN A 114 -12.59 0.65 -8.14
C ASN A 114 -12.81 -0.85 -7.89
N CYS A 115 -14.06 -1.29 -7.91
CA CYS A 115 -14.45 -2.69 -7.69
C CYS A 115 -14.97 -3.30 -9.00
N PRO A 116 -14.09 -3.86 -9.86
CA PRO A 116 -14.52 -4.48 -11.09
C PRO A 116 -15.40 -5.71 -10.83
N ILE A 117 -16.37 -5.93 -11.73
CA ILE A 117 -17.19 -7.15 -11.71
C ILE A 117 -16.34 -8.31 -12.23
N LEU A 118 -16.06 -9.27 -11.37
CA LEU A 118 -15.28 -10.45 -11.69
C LEU A 118 -16.18 -11.68 -11.75
N LYS A 119 -15.69 -12.74 -12.42
CA LYS A 119 -16.40 -14.03 -12.53
C LYS A 119 -16.34 -14.79 -11.20
N ALA A 120 -17.37 -15.56 -10.93
CA ALA A 120 -17.51 -16.38 -9.73
C ALA A 120 -17.41 -15.54 -8.44
N ASP A 121 -16.83 -16.11 -7.40
CA ASP A 121 -16.66 -15.46 -6.10
C ASP A 121 -15.35 -14.64 -5.99
N HIS A 122 -14.71 -14.31 -7.11
CA HIS A 122 -13.55 -13.44 -7.10
C HIS A 122 -13.97 -12.00 -6.81
N ARG A 123 -13.22 -11.32 -5.97
CA ARG A 123 -13.45 -9.91 -5.62
C ARG A 123 -12.15 -9.14 -5.70
N LYS A 124 -12.24 -7.92 -6.14
CA LYS A 124 -11.10 -7.01 -6.20
C LYS A 124 -11.56 -5.61 -5.81
N ALA A 125 -10.73 -4.90 -5.06
CA ALA A 125 -10.89 -3.49 -4.78
C ALA A 125 -9.54 -2.81 -5.04
N ASP A 126 -9.48 -1.91 -6.00
CA ASP A 126 -8.28 -1.16 -6.38
C ASP A 126 -8.41 0.29 -5.91
N PHE A 127 -7.46 0.72 -5.11
CA PHE A 127 -7.31 2.09 -4.65
C PHE A 127 -6.14 2.74 -5.39
N GLU A 128 -6.38 3.89 -5.98
CA GLU A 128 -5.33 4.71 -6.56
C GLU A 128 -4.98 5.86 -5.61
N THR A 129 -3.69 6.04 -5.34
CA THR A 129 -3.16 7.14 -4.56
C THR A 129 -2.13 7.92 -5.39
N ASP A 130 -1.68 9.07 -4.91
CA ASP A 130 -0.65 9.85 -5.61
C ASP A 130 0.67 9.07 -5.76
N GLY A 131 1.06 8.29 -4.75
CA GLY A 131 2.32 7.55 -4.73
C GLY A 131 2.26 6.12 -5.27
N GLY A 132 1.06 5.53 -5.43
CA GLY A 132 0.96 4.12 -5.79
C GLY A 132 -0.45 3.59 -5.90
N PHE A 133 -0.55 2.28 -5.91
CA PHE A 133 -1.81 1.53 -5.94
C PHE A 133 -1.86 0.56 -4.77
N VAL A 134 -3.05 0.39 -4.20
CA VAL A 134 -3.32 -0.66 -3.22
C VAL A 134 -4.47 -1.50 -3.75
N SER A 135 -4.30 -2.81 -3.81
CA SER A 135 -5.33 -3.75 -4.27
C SER A 135 -5.63 -4.77 -3.19
N VAL A 136 -6.90 -4.97 -2.88
CA VAL A 136 -7.38 -6.09 -2.05
C VAL A 136 -8.00 -7.12 -2.98
N ILE A 137 -7.42 -8.30 -3.06
CA ILE A 137 -7.78 -9.34 -4.03
C ILE A 137 -8.21 -10.60 -3.29
N LEU A 138 -9.43 -11.02 -3.53
CA LEU A 138 -9.96 -12.32 -3.10
C LEU A 138 -10.12 -13.22 -4.32
N GLU A 139 -9.37 -14.29 -4.35
CA GLU A 139 -9.57 -15.38 -5.30
C GLU A 139 -10.24 -16.54 -4.58
N ASN A 140 -11.49 -16.78 -4.91
CA ASN A 140 -12.25 -17.87 -4.34
C ASN A 140 -12.28 -19.05 -5.31
N THR A 141 -11.17 -19.76 -5.33
CA THR A 141 -11.06 -21.05 -5.97
C THR A 141 -11.31 -22.17 -4.95
N TYR A 142 -10.85 -23.37 -5.21
CA TYR A 142 -10.96 -24.50 -4.28
C TYR A 142 -10.32 -24.22 -2.90
N LYS A 143 -9.27 -23.35 -2.86
CA LYS A 143 -8.71 -22.80 -1.63
C LYS A 143 -8.76 -21.27 -1.73
N PRO A 144 -9.53 -20.60 -0.85
CA PRO A 144 -9.61 -19.14 -0.91
C PRO A 144 -8.26 -18.51 -0.59
N THR A 145 -7.83 -17.62 -1.46
CA THR A 145 -6.65 -16.80 -1.24
C THR A 145 -7.04 -15.34 -1.14
N LEU A 146 -6.52 -14.65 -0.15
CA LEU A 146 -6.73 -13.23 0.05
C LEU A 146 -5.36 -12.56 0.12
N MET A 147 -5.19 -11.52 -0.69
CA MET A 147 -3.97 -10.74 -0.69
C MET A 147 -4.26 -9.24 -0.66
N VAL A 148 -3.37 -8.49 -0.04
CA VAL A 148 -3.30 -7.04 -0.17
C VAL A 148 -1.98 -6.69 -0.83
N LEU A 149 -2.04 -6.01 -1.96
CA LEU A 149 -0.88 -5.64 -2.77
C LEU A 149 -0.72 -4.12 -2.78
N TYR A 150 0.43 -3.65 -2.33
CA TYR A 150 0.88 -2.27 -2.42
C TYR A 150 1.93 -2.16 -3.51
N GLN A 151 1.75 -1.27 -4.48
CA GLN A 151 2.67 -1.07 -5.61
C GLN A 151 2.96 0.41 -5.82
N VAL A 152 4.23 0.73 -6.05
CA VAL A 152 4.65 2.08 -6.44
C VAL A 152 4.20 2.37 -7.88
N LYS A 153 3.74 3.59 -8.17
CA LYS A 153 3.56 4.03 -9.55
C LYS A 153 4.90 4.00 -10.28
N LYS A 154 4.95 3.33 -11.42
CA LYS A 154 6.14 3.42 -12.28
C LYS A 154 6.23 4.85 -12.80
N GLU A 155 7.34 5.53 -12.53
CA GLU A 155 7.64 6.78 -13.22
C GLU A 155 7.63 6.51 -14.73
N LYS A 156 6.78 7.23 -15.46
CA LYS A 156 6.86 7.23 -16.92
C LYS A 156 8.22 7.85 -17.26
N LYS A 157 9.17 7.04 -17.69
CA LYS A 157 10.38 7.56 -18.34
C LYS A 157 9.91 8.38 -19.55
N GLN A 158 10.08 9.69 -19.44
CA GLN A 158 9.97 10.61 -20.59
C GLN A 158 11.11 10.35 -21.57
#